data_445cce7a0cfd6094d2e20117ae2986db
#
_entry.id   445cce7a0cfd6094d2e20117ae2986db
#
_cell.length_a   1.000
_cell.length_b   1.000
_cell.length_c   1.000
_cell.angle_alpha   90.00
_cell.angle_beta   90.00
_cell.angle_gamma   90.00
#
_symmetry.space_group_name_H-M   'P 1'
#
loop_
_entity.id
_entity.type
_entity.pdbx_description
1 polymer ?
#
loop_
_entity_poly.entity_id
_entity_poly.type
_entity_poly.pdbx_seq_one_letter_code
_entity_poly.pdbx_strand_id
1 'polypeptide(L)'
;VRVRPCDSLAHATLLASTHWTQPEQRHAPGMAALAARARLYRTWGDCFGYFALATGGADVMVDPQLGYWDVAALVPVIEGAGGRLSSLSGGNPLSELSAVATAGPLHDEVLAVLRG
;
A
#
# COMPACT_ATOMS: atom_id res chain seq x y z
N VAL A 1 2.10 -17.38 -6.01
CA VAL A 1 2.16 -15.93 -6.28
C VAL A 1 3.30 -15.29 -5.50
N ARG A 2 3.91 -14.31 -6.09
CA ARG A 2 5.03 -13.61 -5.46
C ARG A 2 5.06 -12.16 -5.88
N VAL A 3 5.48 -11.32 -4.93
CA VAL A 3 5.78 -9.93 -5.25
C VAL A 3 7.03 -9.85 -6.13
N ARG A 4 7.15 -8.77 -6.91
CA ARG A 4 8.33 -8.56 -7.73
C ARG A 4 9.38 -7.74 -6.97
N PRO A 5 10.68 -7.91 -7.28
CA PRO A 5 11.71 -7.11 -6.65
C PRO A 5 11.53 -5.63 -7.00
N CYS A 6 11.65 -4.77 -6.00
CA CYS A 6 11.67 -3.32 -6.21
C CYS A 6 12.43 -2.68 -5.05
N ASP A 7 13.53 -2.02 -5.35
CA ASP A 7 14.43 -1.48 -4.36
C ASP A 7 14.41 0.05 -4.26
N SER A 8 13.60 0.71 -5.10
CA SER A 8 13.57 2.17 -5.15
C SER A 8 12.16 2.67 -5.45
N LEU A 9 11.72 3.70 -4.72
CA LEU A 9 10.44 4.35 -5.01
C LEU A 9 10.41 4.92 -6.43
N ALA A 10 11.53 5.39 -6.93
CA ALA A 10 11.59 5.94 -8.29
C ALA A 10 11.25 4.90 -9.37
N HIS A 11 11.34 3.62 -9.04
CA HIS A 11 11.01 2.54 -9.96
C HIS A 11 9.68 1.86 -9.60
N ALA A 12 9.00 2.32 -8.57
CA ALA A 12 7.82 1.66 -8.04
C ALA A 12 6.53 2.08 -8.74
N THR A 13 5.63 1.13 -8.92
CA THR A 13 4.24 1.39 -9.27
C THR A 13 3.44 1.44 -7.98
N LEU A 14 2.83 2.59 -7.73
CA LEU A 14 2.02 2.86 -6.55
C LEU A 14 0.55 2.81 -6.90
N LEU A 15 -0.19 2.02 -6.14
CA LEU A 15 -1.65 1.98 -6.24
C LEU A 15 -2.26 2.48 -4.93
N ALA A 16 -3.40 3.13 -5.03
CA ALA A 16 -4.16 3.56 -3.86
C ALA A 16 -5.65 3.33 -4.11
N SER A 17 -6.37 2.98 -3.06
CA SER A 17 -7.81 2.74 -3.16
C SER A 17 -8.59 4.03 -3.41
N THR A 18 -8.10 5.15 -2.88
CA THR A 18 -8.72 6.45 -3.06
C THR A 18 -7.68 7.52 -3.32
N HIS A 19 -8.09 8.53 -4.10
CA HIS A 19 -7.22 9.66 -4.38
C HIS A 19 -7.31 10.66 -3.21
N TRP A 20 -6.18 11.24 -2.84
CA TRP A 20 -6.08 12.09 -1.64
C TRP A 20 -6.89 13.39 -1.72
N THR A 21 -7.39 13.74 -2.89
CA THR A 21 -8.21 14.96 -3.03
C THR A 21 -9.68 14.74 -2.71
N GLN A 22 -10.11 13.52 -2.39
CA GLN A 22 -11.50 13.24 -2.06
C GLN A 22 -11.76 13.56 -0.59
N PRO A 23 -12.53 14.62 -0.30
CA PRO A 23 -12.61 15.15 1.07
C PRO A 23 -13.32 14.22 2.06
N GLU A 24 -14.21 13.36 1.61
CA GLU A 24 -14.92 12.43 2.47
C GLU A 24 -14.12 11.15 2.78
N GLN A 25 -12.95 11.00 2.19
CA GLN A 25 -12.12 9.81 2.38
C GLN A 25 -10.90 10.14 3.24
N ARG A 26 -10.52 9.21 4.11
CA ARG A 26 -9.27 9.34 4.85
C ARG A 26 -8.09 9.16 3.91
N HIS A 27 -7.02 9.86 4.19
CA HIS A 27 -5.76 9.65 3.44
C HIS A 27 -4.59 10.07 4.33
N ALA A 28 -3.42 9.54 4.01
CA ALA A 28 -2.20 9.84 4.76
C ALA A 28 -1.67 11.23 4.35
N PRO A 29 -1.07 11.97 5.31
CA PRO A 29 -0.57 13.31 5.00
C PRO A 29 0.51 13.34 3.93
N GLY A 30 1.32 12.29 3.81
CA GLY A 30 2.40 12.23 2.82
C GLY A 30 2.01 11.62 1.48
N MET A 31 0.71 11.40 1.22
CA MET A 31 0.28 10.68 0.02
C MET A 31 0.69 11.38 -1.27
N ALA A 32 0.56 12.71 -1.34
CA ALA A 32 0.95 13.46 -2.53
C ALA A 32 2.46 13.34 -2.79
N ALA A 33 3.26 13.40 -1.72
CA ALA A 33 4.71 13.24 -1.83
C ALA A 33 5.07 11.83 -2.30
N LEU A 34 4.38 10.83 -1.80
CA LEU A 34 4.63 9.44 -2.22
C LEU A 34 4.30 9.26 -3.70
N ALA A 35 3.16 9.78 -4.15
CA ALA A 35 2.76 9.70 -5.54
C ALA A 35 3.78 10.41 -6.46
N ALA A 36 4.32 11.54 -6.01
CA ALA A 36 5.32 12.27 -6.79
C ALA A 36 6.65 11.51 -6.92
N ARG A 37 6.99 10.70 -5.93
CA ARG A 37 8.24 9.93 -5.93
C ARG A 37 8.15 8.63 -6.71
N ALA A 38 6.95 8.06 -6.82
CA ALA A 38 6.78 6.79 -7.51
C ALA A 38 6.91 6.97 -9.02
N ARG A 39 7.32 5.91 -9.70
CA ARG A 39 7.42 5.93 -11.17
C ARG A 39 6.04 6.07 -11.80
N LEU A 40 5.05 5.42 -11.24
CA LEU A 40 3.68 5.41 -11.76
C LEU A 40 2.70 5.37 -10.59
N TYR A 41 1.69 6.22 -10.65
CA TYR A 41 0.62 6.24 -9.65
C TYR A 41 -0.72 6.04 -10.32
N ARG A 42 -1.53 5.13 -9.76
CA ARG A 42 -2.90 4.90 -10.21
C ARG A 42 -3.80 4.62 -9.01
N THR A 43 -5.09 4.90 -9.17
CA THR A 43 -6.08 4.45 -8.20
C THR A 43 -6.69 3.14 -8.70
N TRP A 44 -6.92 2.21 -7.77
CA TRP A 44 -7.50 0.92 -8.12
C TRP A 44 -8.27 0.41 -6.91
N GLY A 45 -9.56 0.20 -7.08
CA GLY A 45 -10.46 -0.13 -5.98
C GLY A 45 -10.43 -1.58 -5.54
N ASP A 46 -11.07 -1.83 -4.42
CA ASP A 46 -11.31 -3.15 -3.83
C ASP A 46 -10.00 -3.91 -3.61
N CYS A 47 -10.01 -5.20 -3.83
CA CYS A 47 -8.84 -6.04 -3.60
C CYS A 47 -7.88 -6.10 -4.79
N PHE A 48 -8.21 -5.46 -5.91
CA PHE A 48 -7.39 -5.57 -7.12
C PHE A 48 -5.98 -5.02 -6.95
N GLY A 49 -5.81 -3.94 -6.18
CA GLY A 49 -4.49 -3.40 -5.92
C GLY A 49 -3.58 -4.39 -5.21
N TYR A 50 -4.13 -5.09 -4.24
CA TYR A 50 -3.39 -6.10 -3.49
C TYR A 50 -3.11 -7.33 -4.35
N PHE A 51 -4.06 -7.71 -5.19
CA PHE A 51 -3.84 -8.80 -6.13
C PHE A 51 -2.69 -8.47 -7.09
N ALA A 52 -2.69 -7.26 -7.62
CA ALA A 52 -1.62 -6.81 -8.51
C ALA A 52 -0.26 -6.86 -7.80
N LEU A 53 -0.20 -6.39 -6.55
CA LEU A 53 1.03 -6.43 -5.77
C LEU A 53 1.49 -7.88 -5.55
N ALA A 54 0.59 -8.74 -5.12
CA ALA A 54 0.93 -10.13 -4.78
C ALA A 54 1.38 -10.93 -6.00
N THR A 55 0.95 -10.54 -7.19
CA THR A 55 1.31 -11.24 -8.43
C THR A 55 2.42 -10.54 -9.22
N GLY A 56 3.03 -9.51 -8.67
CA GLY A 56 4.17 -8.84 -9.30
C GLY A 56 3.81 -7.74 -10.29
N GLY A 57 2.55 -7.27 -10.28
CA GLY A 57 2.10 -6.21 -11.18
C GLY A 57 2.22 -4.82 -10.62
N ALA A 58 2.44 -4.68 -9.31
CA ALA A 58 2.62 -3.40 -8.63
C ALA A 58 3.59 -3.58 -7.49
N ASP A 59 4.02 -2.48 -6.87
CA ASP A 59 5.04 -2.51 -5.85
C ASP A 59 4.58 -1.98 -4.50
N VAL A 60 3.59 -1.08 -4.50
CA VAL A 60 3.06 -0.46 -3.28
C VAL A 60 1.56 -0.29 -3.44
N MET A 61 0.81 -0.63 -2.40
CA MET A 61 -0.63 -0.38 -2.31
C MET A 61 -0.92 0.34 -1.01
N VAL A 62 -1.63 1.46 -1.08
CA VAL A 62 -2.00 2.25 0.11
C VAL A 62 -3.52 2.32 0.19
N ASP A 63 -4.04 1.96 1.36
CA ASP A 63 -5.47 1.97 1.61
C ASP A 63 -5.71 2.56 3.00
N PRO A 64 -6.14 3.82 3.09
CA PRO A 64 -6.24 4.50 4.38
C PRO A 64 -7.41 4.05 5.23
N GLN A 65 -8.38 3.35 4.64
CA GLN A 65 -9.56 2.92 5.38
C GLN A 65 -10.07 1.59 4.86
N LEU A 66 -10.08 0.59 5.72
CA LEU A 66 -10.50 -0.78 5.38
C LEU A 66 -11.44 -1.33 6.43
N GLY A 67 -12.28 -2.30 6.03
CA GLY A 67 -13.03 -3.11 6.98
C GLY A 67 -12.15 -4.19 7.59
N TYR A 68 -12.52 -4.63 8.78
CA TYR A 68 -11.78 -5.67 9.49
C TYR A 68 -11.63 -6.95 8.65
N TRP A 69 -12.70 -7.35 7.99
CA TRP A 69 -12.69 -8.58 7.18
C TRP A 69 -11.73 -8.49 6.01
N ASP A 70 -11.65 -7.31 5.41
CA ASP A 70 -10.73 -7.10 4.29
C ASP A 70 -9.28 -7.23 4.73
N VAL A 71 -8.93 -6.60 5.85
CA VAL A 71 -7.57 -6.65 6.38
C VAL A 71 -7.20 -8.09 6.74
N ALA A 72 -8.10 -8.80 7.41
CA ALA A 72 -7.83 -10.17 7.86
C ALA A 72 -7.52 -11.10 6.67
N ALA A 73 -8.17 -10.89 5.53
CA ALA A 73 -7.94 -11.69 4.34
C ALA A 73 -6.62 -11.29 3.65
N LEU A 74 -6.27 -10.01 3.68
CA LEU A 74 -5.12 -9.51 2.94
C LEU A 74 -3.77 -9.85 3.58
N VAL A 75 -3.71 -9.91 4.90
CA VAL A 75 -2.45 -10.16 5.61
C VAL A 75 -1.77 -11.45 5.12
N PRO A 76 -2.43 -12.63 5.15
CA PRO A 76 -1.75 -13.83 4.70
C PRO A 76 -1.46 -13.85 3.20
N VAL A 77 -2.27 -13.19 2.39
CA VAL A 77 -2.04 -13.13 0.94
C VAL A 77 -0.76 -12.37 0.63
N ILE A 78 -0.60 -11.19 1.22
CA ILE A 78 0.57 -10.34 0.95
C ILE A 78 1.83 -10.95 1.55
N GLU A 79 1.76 -11.40 2.80
CA GLU A 79 2.92 -11.98 3.46
C GLU A 79 3.32 -13.31 2.83
N GLY A 80 2.35 -14.12 2.43
CA GLY A 80 2.62 -15.36 1.73
C GLY A 80 3.26 -15.17 0.38
N ALA A 81 3.03 -14.01 -0.27
CA ALA A 81 3.66 -13.67 -1.53
C ALA A 81 5.05 -13.04 -1.36
N GLY A 82 5.51 -12.88 -0.13
CA GLY A 82 6.82 -12.30 0.16
C GLY A 82 6.81 -10.79 0.38
N GLY A 83 5.63 -10.17 0.44
CA GLY A 83 5.52 -8.75 0.72
C GLY A 83 5.38 -8.45 2.20
N ARG A 84 5.21 -7.17 2.52
CA ARG A 84 4.95 -6.70 3.88
C ARG A 84 3.64 -5.90 3.90
N LEU A 85 2.92 -6.01 5.00
CA LEU A 85 1.67 -5.27 5.19
C LEU A 85 1.60 -4.76 6.63
N SER A 86 1.37 -3.45 6.76
CA SER A 86 1.16 -2.82 8.06
C SER A 86 0.07 -1.77 7.93
N SER A 87 -0.31 -1.14 9.06
CA SER A 87 -1.16 0.04 9.00
C SER A 87 -0.37 1.25 8.47
N LEU A 88 -1.06 2.38 8.26
CA LEU A 88 -0.40 3.61 7.81
C LEU A 88 0.66 4.11 8.80
N SER A 89 0.52 3.79 10.08
CA SER A 89 1.50 4.18 11.10
C SER A 89 2.62 3.17 11.25
N GLY A 90 2.56 2.05 10.53
CA GLY A 90 3.53 0.96 10.68
C GLY A 90 3.11 -0.05 11.72
N GLY A 91 1.94 0.10 12.31
CA GLY A 91 1.43 -0.79 13.36
C GLY A 91 0.56 -1.92 12.81
N ASN A 92 -0.35 -2.38 13.66
CA ASN A 92 -1.20 -3.52 13.35
C ASN A 92 -2.38 -3.10 12.45
N PRO A 93 -2.46 -3.60 11.22
CA PRO A 93 -3.55 -3.22 10.33
C PRO A 93 -4.92 -3.69 10.81
N LEU A 94 -4.98 -4.77 11.60
CA LEU A 94 -6.24 -5.28 12.11
C LEU A 94 -6.87 -4.36 13.16
N SER A 95 -6.05 -3.63 13.93
CA SER A 95 -6.57 -2.70 14.93
C SER A 95 -6.77 -1.30 14.38
N GLU A 96 -5.95 -0.88 13.42
CA GLU A 96 -6.02 0.47 12.87
C GLU A 96 -6.89 0.58 11.62
N LEU A 97 -7.21 -0.55 11.00
CA LEU A 97 -8.09 -0.64 9.83
C LEU A 97 -7.62 0.23 8.67
N SER A 98 -6.32 0.20 8.43
CA SER A 98 -5.69 0.80 7.28
C SER A 98 -4.57 -0.12 6.83
N ALA A 99 -4.08 0.06 5.60
CA ALA A 99 -3.05 -0.83 5.09
C ALA A 99 -2.08 -0.13 4.16
N VAL A 100 -0.81 -0.46 4.35
CA VAL A 100 0.25 -0.19 3.39
C VAL A 100 0.87 -1.55 3.09
N ALA A 101 0.79 -1.97 1.85
CA ALA A 101 1.38 -3.23 1.38
C ALA A 101 2.49 -2.91 0.39
N THR A 102 3.62 -3.59 0.53
CA THR A 102 4.76 -3.35 -0.36
C THR A 102 5.41 -4.67 -0.76
N ALA A 103 6.29 -4.57 -1.75
CA ALA A 103 7.11 -5.70 -2.17
C ALA A 103 8.18 -6.10 -1.14
N GLY A 104 8.28 -5.38 -0.04
CA GLY A 104 9.17 -5.73 1.06
C GLY A 104 10.22 -4.66 1.36
N PRO A 105 11.28 -4.54 0.57
CA PRO A 105 12.38 -3.62 0.89
C PRO A 105 11.99 -2.15 1.01
N LEU A 106 10.93 -1.74 0.30
CA LEU A 106 10.47 -0.34 0.30
C LEU A 106 9.61 0.03 1.49
N HIS A 107 9.21 -0.91 2.33
CA HIS A 107 8.15 -0.67 3.31
C HIS A 107 8.46 0.48 4.26
N ASP A 108 9.63 0.49 4.84
CA ASP A 108 10.00 1.54 5.81
C ASP A 108 10.13 2.91 5.15
N GLU A 109 10.64 2.95 3.93
CA GLU A 109 10.74 4.21 3.18
C GLU A 109 9.35 4.76 2.84
N VAL A 110 8.43 3.90 2.42
CA VAL A 110 7.05 4.29 2.13
C VAL A 110 6.38 4.85 3.38
N LEU A 111 6.52 4.19 4.51
CA LEU A 111 5.95 4.67 5.77
C LEU A 111 6.51 6.03 6.16
N ALA A 112 7.82 6.23 5.98
CA ALA A 112 8.45 7.50 6.32
C ALA A 112 7.89 8.65 5.46
N VAL A 113 7.70 8.41 4.16
CA VAL A 113 7.11 9.41 3.27
C VAL A 113 5.66 9.70 3.63
N LEU A 114 4.89 8.67 3.98
CA LEU A 114 3.47 8.85 4.33
C LEU A 114 3.26 9.65 5.60
N ARG A 115 4.20 9.61 6.52
CA ARG A 115 4.11 10.40 7.76
C ARG A 115 4.26 11.89 7.53
N GLY A 116 4.83 12.24 6.41
CA GLY A 116 5.14 13.63 6.10
C GLY A 116 6.46 14.01 6.71
#